data_14f56985245eb5674f5c40ff59be9a57
#
_entry.id   14f56985245eb5674f5c40ff59be9a57
#
_cell.length_a   1.000
_cell.length_b   1.000
_cell.length_c   1.000
_cell.angle_alpha   90.00
_cell.angle_beta   90.00
_cell.angle_gamma   90.00
#
_symmetry.space_group_name_H-M   'P 1'
#
loop_
_entity.id
_entity.type
_entity.pdbx_description
1 polymer ?
#
loop_
_entity_poly.entity_id
_entity_poly.type
_entity_poly.pdbx_seq_one_letter_code
_entity_poly.pdbx_strand_id
1 'polypeptide(L)'
;MAYKVHDNMIKIDVLSDIKIMEKDEAVKKGLLKIIGEDIDNLYLEKVLSESEYSKYTVKHKDDFKVVYTPFHGCGYKFVPYVLSKIGLDNIIKVESQMVLDGNFSTVKSPNPENAEGFSEAIKVAKKNNANIIIGTDPDADRVGVMAKDKDGEYKVITGNQVGALLLEYIIMAKKEK
;
A
#
# COMPACT_ATOMS: atom_id res chain seq x y z
N MET A 1 -8.40 -27.83 20.31
CA MET A 1 -8.42 -26.49 20.93
C MET A 1 -9.20 -25.49 20.07
N ALA A 2 -8.91 -25.37 18.77
CA ALA A 2 -9.57 -24.40 17.85
C ALA A 2 -11.11 -24.52 17.80
N TYR A 3 -11.66 -25.74 17.72
CA TYR A 3 -13.12 -25.93 17.70
C TYR A 3 -13.81 -25.43 18.97
N LYS A 4 -13.21 -25.60 20.17
CA LYS A 4 -13.79 -25.06 21.42
C LYS A 4 -13.80 -23.54 21.45
N VAL A 5 -12.80 -22.88 20.85
CA VAL A 5 -12.77 -21.42 20.72
C VAL A 5 -13.90 -20.96 19.79
N HIS A 6 -14.02 -21.59 18.62
CA HIS A 6 -15.09 -21.32 17.68
C HIS A 6 -16.48 -21.51 18.31
N ASP A 7 -16.72 -22.66 18.97
CA ASP A 7 -18.00 -22.97 19.63
C ASP A 7 -18.36 -21.97 20.75
N ASN A 8 -17.36 -21.36 21.37
CA ASN A 8 -17.59 -20.30 22.35
C ASN A 8 -17.87 -18.94 21.66
N MET A 9 -17.15 -18.64 20.56
CA MET A 9 -17.36 -17.39 19.82
C MET A 9 -18.78 -17.27 19.25
N ILE A 10 -19.31 -18.35 18.66
CA ILE A 10 -20.68 -18.33 18.09
C ILE A 10 -21.81 -18.19 19.13
N LYS A 11 -21.49 -18.37 20.41
CA LYS A 11 -22.46 -18.20 21.52
C LYS A 11 -22.48 -16.76 22.05
N ILE A 12 -21.53 -15.93 21.66
CA ILE A 12 -21.41 -14.55 22.14
C ILE A 12 -22.28 -13.66 21.26
N ASP A 13 -23.26 -13.00 21.86
CA ASP A 13 -23.91 -11.88 21.20
C ASP A 13 -23.05 -10.61 21.38
N VAL A 14 -22.47 -10.14 20.27
CA VAL A 14 -21.57 -8.98 20.27
C VAL A 14 -22.25 -7.72 20.83
N LEU A 15 -23.55 -7.59 20.69
CA LEU A 15 -24.28 -6.39 21.14
C LEU A 15 -24.64 -6.43 22.61
N SER A 16 -24.91 -7.62 23.17
CA SER A 16 -25.39 -7.76 24.57
C SER A 16 -24.31 -8.27 25.53
N ASP A 17 -23.42 -9.15 25.06
CA ASP A 17 -22.47 -9.83 25.96
C ASP A 17 -21.12 -9.09 26.07
N ILE A 18 -20.81 -8.18 25.12
CA ILE A 18 -19.57 -7.41 25.16
C ILE A 18 -19.79 -6.09 25.89
N LYS A 19 -19.01 -5.88 26.95
CA LYS A 19 -18.98 -4.58 27.65
C LYS A 19 -18.34 -3.55 26.74
N ILE A 20 -19.09 -2.53 26.39
CA ILE A 20 -18.64 -1.38 25.62
C ILE A 20 -18.49 -0.15 26.53
N MET A 21 -17.61 0.76 26.12
CA MET A 21 -17.40 2.04 26.78
C MET A 21 -17.33 3.14 25.72
N GLU A 22 -17.87 4.30 26.05
CA GLU A 22 -17.76 5.45 25.16
C GLU A 22 -16.30 5.86 24.97
N LYS A 23 -15.93 6.24 23.72
CA LYS A 23 -14.57 6.55 23.30
C LYS A 23 -13.91 7.57 24.23
N ASP A 24 -14.58 8.68 24.52
CA ASP A 24 -14.01 9.77 25.32
C ASP A 24 -13.80 9.35 26.78
N GLU A 25 -14.66 8.50 27.31
CA GLU A 25 -14.51 7.93 28.64
C GLU A 25 -13.31 6.96 28.68
N ALA A 26 -13.15 6.13 27.65
CA ALA A 26 -12.02 5.21 27.55
C ALA A 26 -10.68 5.96 27.47
N VAL A 27 -10.63 7.06 26.71
CA VAL A 27 -9.45 7.93 26.63
C VAL A 27 -9.16 8.56 28.00
N LYS A 28 -10.16 9.14 28.68
CA LYS A 28 -10.01 9.76 30.01
C LYS A 28 -9.50 8.76 31.06
N LYS A 29 -9.92 7.51 30.95
CA LYS A 29 -9.50 6.42 31.85
C LYS A 29 -8.16 5.80 31.47
N GLY A 30 -7.53 6.25 30.38
CA GLY A 30 -6.26 5.69 29.90
C GLY A 30 -6.38 4.27 29.31
N LEU A 31 -7.60 3.78 29.06
CA LEU A 31 -7.87 2.47 28.47
C LEU A 31 -7.75 2.50 26.93
N LEU A 32 -7.86 3.67 26.33
CA LEU A 32 -7.68 3.91 24.90
C LEU A 32 -6.70 5.06 24.70
N LYS A 33 -5.63 4.82 23.95
CA LYS A 33 -4.70 5.84 23.48
C LYS A 33 -4.83 6.01 21.98
N ILE A 34 -5.13 7.22 21.54
CA ILE A 34 -5.09 7.56 20.12
C ILE A 34 -3.65 7.91 19.78
N ILE A 35 -3.03 7.12 18.92
CA ILE A 35 -1.69 7.38 18.39
C ILE A 35 -1.77 8.37 17.23
N GLY A 36 -0.75 9.19 17.06
CA GLY A 36 -0.69 10.27 16.08
C GLY A 36 0.66 10.36 15.38
N GLU A 37 1.03 11.57 14.98
CA GLU A 37 2.22 11.85 14.18
C GLU A 37 3.53 11.38 14.83
N ASP A 38 3.61 11.33 16.14
CA ASP A 38 4.75 10.81 16.88
C ASP A 38 5.07 9.35 16.50
N ILE A 39 4.05 8.51 16.42
CA ILE A 39 4.20 7.12 16.00
C ILE A 39 4.33 7.00 14.48
N ASP A 40 3.57 7.78 13.72
CA ASP A 40 3.67 7.84 12.26
C ASP A 40 5.12 8.14 11.82
N ASN A 41 5.75 9.15 12.45
CA ASN A 41 7.12 9.55 12.12
C ASN A 41 8.15 8.45 12.44
N LEU A 42 8.04 7.79 13.59
CA LEU A 42 8.91 6.66 13.94
C LEU A 42 8.80 5.52 12.94
N TYR A 43 7.58 5.20 12.52
CA TYR A 43 7.33 4.19 11.50
C TYR A 43 7.95 4.58 10.16
N LEU A 44 7.71 5.83 9.72
CA LEU A 44 8.22 6.35 8.45
C LEU A 44 9.75 6.42 8.41
N GLU A 45 10.39 6.84 9.51
CA GLU A 45 11.85 6.81 9.65
C GLU A 45 12.39 5.39 9.47
N LYS A 46 11.74 4.41 10.12
CA LYS A 46 12.13 3.00 9.98
C LYS A 46 11.96 2.51 8.55
N VAL A 47 10.83 2.79 7.90
CA VAL A 47 10.59 2.40 6.50
C VAL A 47 11.63 3.02 5.56
N LEU A 48 11.91 4.32 5.72
CA LEU A 48 12.91 5.02 4.90
C LEU A 48 14.32 4.46 5.11
N SER A 49 14.65 3.99 6.31
CA SER A 49 15.95 3.38 6.60
C SER A 49 16.20 2.05 5.88
N GLU A 50 15.14 1.39 5.39
CA GLU A 50 15.24 0.17 4.59
C GLU A 50 15.54 0.44 3.09
N SER A 51 15.53 1.71 2.66
CA SER A 51 15.90 2.07 1.29
C SER A 51 17.40 1.95 1.10
N GLU A 52 17.83 0.95 0.35
CA GLU A 52 19.25 0.64 0.17
C GLU A 52 19.94 1.53 -0.87
N TYR A 53 19.19 2.09 -1.85
CA TYR A 53 19.83 2.64 -3.05
C TYR A 53 19.05 3.78 -3.71
N SER A 54 18.97 4.92 -3.03
CA SER A 54 18.20 6.09 -3.52
C SER A 54 18.83 6.81 -4.74
N LYS A 55 20.10 6.57 -5.06
CA LYS A 55 20.78 7.31 -6.17
C LYS A 55 20.12 7.12 -7.54
N TYR A 56 19.50 5.95 -7.81
CA TYR A 56 18.81 5.71 -9.07
C TYR A 56 17.49 6.44 -9.16
N THR A 57 16.72 6.50 -8.07
CA THR A 57 15.46 7.25 -8.03
C THR A 57 15.72 8.73 -8.24
N VAL A 58 16.73 9.29 -7.58
CA VAL A 58 17.12 10.70 -7.72
C VAL A 58 17.55 11.02 -9.16
N LYS A 59 18.28 10.11 -9.83
CA LYS A 59 18.74 10.31 -11.21
C LYS A 59 17.59 10.41 -12.23
N HIS A 60 16.50 9.71 -12.00
CA HIS A 60 15.37 9.62 -12.94
C HIS A 60 14.09 10.27 -12.44
N LYS A 61 14.17 11.08 -11.39
CA LYS A 61 13.00 11.68 -10.71
C LYS A 61 12.10 12.50 -11.64
N ASP A 62 12.70 13.18 -12.64
CA ASP A 62 11.97 14.08 -13.53
C ASP A 62 11.27 13.33 -14.67
N ASP A 63 11.80 12.19 -15.08
CA ASP A 63 11.33 11.43 -16.24
C ASP A 63 10.47 10.21 -15.86
N PHE A 64 10.61 9.73 -14.63
CA PHE A 64 9.95 8.51 -14.19
C PHE A 64 8.63 8.81 -13.49
N LYS A 65 7.52 8.41 -14.13
CA LYS A 65 6.15 8.60 -13.62
C LYS A 65 5.60 7.31 -13.06
N VAL A 66 5.10 7.39 -11.84
CA VAL A 66 4.48 6.27 -11.12
C VAL A 66 3.00 6.57 -10.92
N VAL A 67 2.12 5.68 -11.32
CA VAL A 67 0.72 5.71 -10.88
C VAL A 67 0.58 4.86 -9.63
N TYR A 68 -0.07 5.37 -8.61
CA TYR A 68 -0.31 4.66 -7.36
C TYR A 68 -1.79 4.53 -7.05
N THR A 69 -2.20 3.33 -6.61
CA THR A 69 -3.52 3.05 -6.06
C THR A 69 -3.43 2.20 -4.78
N PRO A 70 -4.12 2.58 -3.70
CA PRO A 70 -4.28 1.77 -2.50
C PRO A 70 -5.51 0.84 -2.56
N PHE A 71 -6.22 0.75 -3.68
CA PHE A 71 -7.49 0.04 -3.79
C PHE A 71 -8.48 0.35 -2.64
N HIS A 72 -8.65 1.63 -2.30
CA HIS A 72 -9.44 2.13 -1.16
C HIS A 72 -8.89 1.76 0.22
N GLY A 73 -7.66 1.25 0.30
CA GLY A 73 -7.04 0.76 1.54
C GLY A 73 -6.18 1.78 2.27
N CYS A 74 -5.57 1.34 3.38
CA CYS A 74 -4.83 2.19 4.31
C CYS A 74 -3.50 2.76 3.75
N GLY A 75 -2.98 2.20 2.64
CA GLY A 75 -1.74 2.68 2.01
C GLY A 75 -1.79 4.11 1.46
N TYR A 76 -2.98 4.70 1.33
CA TYR A 76 -3.18 6.03 0.74
C TYR A 76 -2.35 7.15 1.40
N LYS A 77 -2.10 7.05 2.70
CA LYS A 77 -1.39 8.07 3.48
C LYS A 77 0.13 7.94 3.33
N PHE A 78 0.66 6.75 3.60
CA PHE A 78 2.10 6.56 3.76
C PHE A 78 2.84 6.22 2.48
N VAL A 79 2.25 5.44 1.58
CA VAL A 79 2.96 4.99 0.37
C VAL A 79 3.38 6.17 -0.53
N PRO A 80 2.50 7.12 -0.89
CA PRO A 80 2.94 8.28 -1.68
C PRO A 80 3.99 9.13 -0.96
N TYR A 81 3.86 9.27 0.36
CA TYR A 81 4.83 10.01 1.15
C TYR A 81 6.22 9.37 1.11
N VAL A 82 6.31 8.06 1.36
CA VAL A 82 7.58 7.33 1.33
C VAL A 82 8.21 7.38 -0.06
N LEU A 83 7.42 7.15 -1.11
CA LEU A 83 7.90 7.21 -2.50
C LEU A 83 8.49 8.59 -2.83
N SER A 84 7.86 9.69 -2.40
CA SER A 84 8.40 11.03 -2.60
C SER A 84 9.70 11.25 -1.81
N LYS A 85 9.81 10.73 -0.60
CA LYS A 85 11.02 10.86 0.23
C LYS A 85 12.23 10.11 -0.32
N ILE A 86 12.01 9.03 -1.06
CA ILE A 86 13.09 8.32 -1.75
C ILE A 86 13.41 8.89 -3.14
N GLY A 87 12.80 10.03 -3.51
CA GLY A 87 13.11 10.78 -4.74
C GLY A 87 12.22 10.48 -5.94
N LEU A 88 11.04 9.85 -5.73
CA LEU A 88 10.02 9.68 -6.77
C LEU A 88 8.97 10.79 -6.63
N ASP A 89 9.21 11.94 -7.28
CA ASP A 89 8.35 13.11 -7.14
C ASP A 89 7.12 13.07 -8.09
N ASN A 90 7.23 12.33 -9.20
CA ASN A 90 6.15 12.21 -10.21
C ASN A 90 5.17 11.07 -9.86
N ILE A 91 4.51 11.17 -8.71
CA ILE A 91 3.51 10.19 -8.27
C ILE A 91 2.12 10.70 -8.64
N ILE A 92 1.44 9.96 -9.51
CA ILE A 92 0.09 10.23 -9.97
C ILE A 92 -0.85 9.29 -9.22
N LYS A 93 -1.72 9.85 -8.42
CA LYS A 93 -2.66 9.10 -7.60
C LYS A 93 -3.91 8.74 -8.40
N VAL A 94 -4.48 7.57 -8.16
CA VAL A 94 -5.83 7.24 -8.62
C VAL A 94 -6.80 7.83 -7.62
N GLU A 95 -7.18 9.10 -7.81
CA GLU A 95 -7.91 9.91 -6.82
C GLU A 95 -9.21 9.23 -6.35
N SER A 96 -9.94 8.57 -7.26
CA SER A 96 -11.16 7.83 -6.90
C SER A 96 -10.93 6.68 -5.93
N GLN A 97 -9.70 6.20 -5.81
CA GLN A 97 -9.30 5.07 -4.95
C GLN A 97 -8.48 5.50 -3.74
N MET A 98 -8.15 6.80 -3.62
CA MET A 98 -7.42 7.35 -2.46
C MET A 98 -8.33 7.59 -1.23
N VAL A 99 -9.60 7.24 -1.34
CA VAL A 99 -10.60 7.37 -0.28
C VAL A 99 -10.85 5.98 0.32
N LEU A 100 -10.87 5.89 1.65
CA LEU A 100 -11.24 4.66 2.34
C LEU A 100 -12.70 4.29 2.03
N ASP A 101 -12.89 3.14 1.41
CA ASP A 101 -14.21 2.64 1.03
C ASP A 101 -14.28 1.12 1.24
N GLY A 102 -14.98 0.70 2.30
CA GLY A 102 -15.15 -0.71 2.64
C GLY A 102 -16.01 -1.50 1.64
N ASN A 103 -16.71 -0.82 0.72
CA ASN A 103 -17.46 -1.46 -0.35
C ASN A 103 -16.63 -1.66 -1.63
N PHE A 104 -15.41 -1.09 -1.68
CA PHE A 104 -14.52 -1.16 -2.84
C PHE A 104 -15.20 -0.77 -4.16
N SER A 105 -15.98 0.33 -4.15
CA SER A 105 -16.95 0.69 -5.21
C SER A 105 -16.36 0.82 -6.61
N THR A 106 -15.05 1.03 -6.74
CA THR A 106 -14.35 1.15 -8.04
C THR A 106 -13.43 -0.03 -8.36
N VAL A 107 -13.38 -1.06 -7.51
CA VAL A 107 -12.47 -2.20 -7.64
C VAL A 107 -13.25 -3.50 -7.51
N LYS A 108 -13.30 -4.31 -8.54
CA LYS A 108 -13.97 -5.62 -8.47
C LYS A 108 -13.27 -6.61 -7.54
N SER A 109 -11.94 -6.56 -7.50
CA SER A 109 -11.12 -7.38 -6.62
C SER A 109 -9.94 -6.54 -6.14
N PRO A 110 -9.88 -6.18 -4.84
CA PRO A 110 -8.80 -5.37 -4.28
C PRO A 110 -7.53 -6.20 -4.02
N ASN A 111 -7.23 -7.15 -4.90
CA ASN A 111 -6.04 -7.99 -4.85
C ASN A 111 -5.05 -7.54 -5.94
N PRO A 112 -3.85 -7.06 -5.59
CA PRO A 112 -2.87 -6.55 -6.53
C PRO A 112 -2.22 -7.61 -7.43
N GLU A 113 -2.50 -8.89 -7.22
CA GLU A 113 -2.11 -9.96 -8.14
C GLU A 113 -3.04 -10.03 -9.36
N ASN A 114 -4.25 -9.47 -9.26
CA ASN A 114 -5.27 -9.50 -10.30
C ASN A 114 -5.23 -8.25 -11.15
N ALA A 115 -4.93 -8.39 -12.45
CA ALA A 115 -4.91 -7.28 -13.40
C ALA A 115 -6.24 -6.49 -13.44
N GLU A 116 -7.37 -7.16 -13.17
CA GLU A 116 -8.70 -6.56 -13.16
C GLU A 116 -8.84 -5.42 -12.13
N GLY A 117 -8.19 -5.53 -10.97
CA GLY A 117 -8.17 -4.49 -9.94
C GLY A 117 -7.55 -3.17 -10.42
N PHE A 118 -6.63 -3.24 -11.39
CA PHE A 118 -5.92 -2.07 -11.92
C PHE A 118 -6.65 -1.30 -13.02
N SER A 119 -7.90 -1.63 -13.36
CA SER A 119 -8.62 -1.02 -14.48
C SER A 119 -8.62 0.51 -14.45
N GLU A 120 -8.89 1.13 -13.29
CA GLU A 120 -8.85 2.59 -13.13
C GLU A 120 -7.41 3.13 -13.19
N ALA A 121 -6.47 2.45 -12.55
CA ALA A 121 -5.06 2.83 -12.56
C ALA A 121 -4.46 2.79 -13.98
N ILE A 122 -4.83 1.81 -14.79
CA ILE A 122 -4.41 1.72 -16.20
C ILE A 122 -4.92 2.91 -17.01
N LYS A 123 -6.18 3.36 -16.81
CA LYS A 123 -6.72 4.55 -17.48
C LYS A 123 -5.91 5.80 -17.12
N VAL A 124 -5.63 5.97 -15.82
CA VAL A 124 -4.81 7.09 -15.34
C VAL A 124 -3.39 7.01 -15.89
N ALA A 125 -2.79 5.83 -15.93
CA ALA A 125 -1.44 5.61 -16.43
C ALA A 125 -1.33 5.88 -17.94
N LYS A 126 -2.28 5.43 -18.76
CA LYS A 126 -2.34 5.72 -20.21
C LYS A 126 -2.49 7.21 -20.46
N LYS A 127 -3.38 7.90 -19.73
CA LYS A 127 -3.59 9.35 -19.86
C LYS A 127 -2.32 10.17 -19.58
N ASN A 128 -1.51 9.75 -18.61
CA ASN A 128 -0.32 10.48 -18.15
C ASN A 128 0.99 9.93 -18.72
N ASN A 129 0.92 8.91 -19.56
CA ASN A 129 2.09 8.22 -20.10
C ASN A 129 3.04 7.73 -18.99
N ALA A 130 2.49 7.10 -17.94
CA ALA A 130 3.29 6.63 -16.81
C ALA A 130 4.17 5.43 -17.17
N ASN A 131 5.26 5.24 -16.43
CA ASN A 131 6.20 4.15 -16.65
C ASN A 131 5.74 2.87 -15.98
N ILE A 132 5.25 2.99 -14.73
CA ILE A 132 4.76 1.87 -13.94
C ILE A 132 3.47 2.24 -13.19
N ILE A 133 2.76 1.21 -12.75
CA ILE A 133 1.66 1.31 -11.81
C ILE A 133 2.01 0.49 -10.58
N ILE A 134 1.82 1.04 -9.40
CA ILE A 134 1.96 0.35 -8.11
C ILE A 134 0.58 0.32 -7.45
N GLY A 135 0.16 -0.85 -7.00
CA GLY A 135 -1.05 -1.03 -6.22
C GLY A 135 -0.76 -1.78 -4.93
N THR A 136 -1.36 -1.36 -3.83
CA THR A 136 -1.37 -2.12 -2.57
C THR A 136 -2.78 -2.59 -2.28
N ASP A 137 -2.91 -3.74 -1.65
CA ASP A 137 -4.21 -4.19 -1.16
C ASP A 137 -4.69 -3.35 0.03
N PRO A 138 -5.92 -3.57 0.52
CA PRO A 138 -6.52 -2.66 1.50
C PRO A 138 -5.79 -2.54 2.84
N ASP A 139 -5.13 -3.57 3.32
CA ASP A 139 -4.31 -3.56 4.55
C ASP A 139 -2.80 -3.34 4.26
N ALA A 140 -2.45 -3.18 2.97
CA ALA A 140 -1.12 -2.85 2.46
C ALA A 140 -0.02 -3.87 2.83
N ASP A 141 -0.38 -5.15 2.99
CA ASP A 141 0.57 -6.25 3.21
C ASP A 141 1.05 -6.88 1.89
N ARG A 142 0.39 -6.59 0.78
CA ARG A 142 0.76 -7.00 -0.58
C ARG A 142 0.94 -5.82 -1.52
N VAL A 143 1.84 -5.99 -2.49
CA VAL A 143 2.09 -5.02 -3.54
C VAL A 143 2.01 -5.70 -4.91
N GLY A 144 1.35 -5.06 -5.84
CA GLY A 144 1.36 -5.41 -7.25
C GLY A 144 1.98 -4.31 -8.08
N VAL A 145 2.70 -4.71 -9.11
CA VAL A 145 3.36 -3.79 -10.03
C VAL A 145 2.95 -4.12 -11.45
N MET A 146 2.60 -3.10 -12.22
CA MET A 146 2.46 -3.22 -13.66
C MET A 146 3.50 -2.35 -14.34
N ALA A 147 4.16 -2.89 -15.35
CA ALA A 147 5.08 -2.16 -16.20
C ALA A 147 4.50 -1.99 -17.60
N LYS A 148 4.84 -0.85 -18.21
CA LYS A 148 4.51 -0.57 -19.59
C LYS A 148 5.41 -1.38 -20.51
N ASP A 149 4.84 -2.15 -21.41
CA ASP A 149 5.60 -2.91 -22.40
C ASP A 149 5.97 -2.05 -23.65
N LYS A 150 6.67 -2.66 -24.59
CA LYS A 150 7.09 -2.01 -25.86
C LYS A 150 5.91 -1.56 -26.73
N ASP A 151 4.76 -2.18 -26.58
CA ASP A 151 3.53 -1.87 -27.33
C ASP A 151 2.68 -0.81 -26.62
N GLY A 152 3.13 -0.32 -25.45
CA GLY A 152 2.46 0.70 -24.65
C GLY A 152 1.39 0.15 -23.71
N GLU A 153 1.27 -1.18 -23.60
CA GLU A 153 0.31 -1.83 -22.73
C GLU A 153 0.90 -2.13 -21.34
N TYR A 154 0.07 -2.03 -20.30
CA TYR A 154 0.49 -2.33 -18.93
C TYR A 154 0.26 -3.79 -18.60
N LYS A 155 1.33 -4.48 -18.20
CA LYS A 155 1.31 -5.90 -17.83
C LYS A 155 1.74 -6.09 -16.38
N VAL A 156 1.05 -6.97 -15.68
CA VAL A 156 1.38 -7.35 -14.31
C VAL A 156 2.75 -8.02 -14.30
N ILE A 157 3.64 -7.55 -13.44
CA ILE A 157 4.85 -8.26 -13.07
C ILE A 157 4.48 -9.19 -11.93
N THR A 158 4.65 -10.48 -12.12
CA THR A 158 4.27 -11.48 -11.11
C THR A 158 5.07 -11.33 -9.82
N GLY A 159 4.55 -11.76 -8.68
CA GLY A 159 5.26 -11.69 -7.41
C GLY A 159 6.64 -12.36 -7.46
N ASN A 160 6.78 -13.49 -8.17
CA ASN A 160 8.08 -14.15 -8.36
C ASN A 160 9.08 -13.29 -9.17
N GLN A 161 8.59 -12.58 -10.19
CA GLN A 161 9.42 -11.65 -10.95
C GLN A 161 9.84 -10.44 -10.11
N VAL A 162 8.91 -9.86 -9.35
CA VAL A 162 9.21 -8.78 -8.40
C VAL A 162 10.23 -9.24 -7.38
N GLY A 163 10.06 -10.44 -6.79
CA GLY A 163 11.01 -11.02 -5.84
C GLY A 163 12.42 -11.19 -6.42
N ALA A 164 12.53 -11.67 -7.67
CA ALA A 164 13.82 -11.81 -8.34
C ALA A 164 14.50 -10.46 -8.57
N LEU A 165 13.74 -9.44 -9.03
CA LEU A 165 14.25 -8.08 -9.24
C LEU A 165 14.70 -7.42 -7.93
N LEU A 166 13.91 -7.59 -6.84
CA LEU A 166 14.27 -7.09 -5.52
C LEU A 166 15.54 -7.75 -4.98
N LEU A 167 15.68 -9.07 -5.16
CA LEU A 167 16.88 -9.78 -4.74
C LEU A 167 18.12 -9.26 -5.46
N GLU A 168 18.06 -9.10 -6.77
CA GLU A 168 19.15 -8.52 -7.57
C GLU A 168 19.50 -7.10 -7.07
N TYR A 169 18.49 -6.24 -6.90
CA TYR A 169 18.65 -4.89 -6.38
C TYR A 169 19.37 -4.87 -5.03
N ILE A 170 18.94 -5.69 -4.08
CA ILE A 170 19.54 -5.74 -2.73
C ILE A 170 20.99 -6.23 -2.79
N ILE A 171 21.26 -7.26 -3.61
CA ILE A 171 22.64 -7.78 -3.77
C ILE A 171 23.56 -6.71 -4.37
N MET A 172 23.08 -6.01 -5.39
CA MET A 172 23.87 -4.92 -6.02
C MET A 172 24.11 -3.78 -5.03
N ALA A 173 23.09 -3.34 -4.33
CA ALA A 173 23.20 -2.26 -3.36
C ALA A 173 24.19 -2.58 -2.22
N LYS A 174 24.18 -3.83 -1.73
CA LYS A 174 25.11 -4.28 -0.68
C LYS A 174 26.55 -4.49 -1.16
N LYS A 175 26.75 -4.72 -2.44
CA LYS A 175 28.14 -4.82 -3.01
C LYS A 175 28.79 -3.46 -3.21
N GLU A 176 28.00 -2.39 -3.30
CA GLU A 176 28.50 -1.04 -3.51
C GLU A 176 28.74 -0.25 -2.21
N LYS A 177 28.31 -0.81 -1.05
CA LYS A 177 28.66 -0.33 0.30
C LYS A 177 29.95 -0.95 0.79
#